data_3a1b82f016ff0eeb523c68d1f8db03f5
#
_entry.id   3a1b82f016ff0eeb523c68d1f8db03f5
#
_cell.length_a   1.000
_cell.length_b   1.000
_cell.length_c   1.000
_cell.angle_alpha   90.00
_cell.angle_beta   90.00
_cell.angle_gamma   90.00
#
_symmetry.space_group_name_H-M   'P 1'
#
loop_
_entity.id
_entity.type
_entity.pdbx_description
1 polymer ?
#
loop_
_entity_poly.entity_id
_entity_poly.type
_entity_poly.pdbx_seq_one_letter_code
_entity_poly.pdbx_strand_id
1 'polypeptide(L)'
;ALKLKEISYIHAEGYAAGEMKHGPIALIDKDMPVVVLAPRDRLYEKTVSNLMEVKARRAPVIAFVAEGERELGKIADAVFTIPDVHPLLSPILFTIPLQLLAYHIAVLRGEDVDQPRNLAKSVTVE
;
A
#
# COMPACT_ATOMS: atom_id res chain seq x y z
N ALA A 1 -4.83 -3.57 0.80
CA ALA A 1 -5.33 -4.40 -0.31
C ALA A 1 -6.80 -4.78 -0.13
N LEU A 2 -7.20 -5.43 0.98
CA LEU A 2 -8.58 -5.90 1.18
C LEU A 2 -9.58 -4.74 1.08
N LYS A 3 -9.41 -3.67 1.85
CA LYS A 3 -10.33 -2.50 1.84
C LYS A 3 -10.40 -1.84 0.46
N LEU A 4 -9.30 -1.78 -0.26
CA LEU A 4 -9.31 -1.24 -1.62
C LEU A 4 -10.19 -2.08 -2.55
N LYS A 5 -10.14 -3.40 -2.46
CA LYS A 5 -11.03 -4.30 -3.21
C LYS A 5 -12.49 -4.13 -2.81
N GLU A 6 -12.76 -4.07 -1.51
CA GLU A 6 -14.12 -4.06 -0.97
C GLU A 6 -14.91 -2.80 -1.32
N ILE A 7 -14.28 -1.61 -1.22
CA ILE A 7 -15.00 -0.34 -1.34
C ILE A 7 -14.71 0.42 -2.63
N SER A 8 -13.60 0.14 -3.33
CA SER A 8 -13.29 0.79 -4.61
C SER A 8 -13.32 -0.14 -5.80
N TYR A 9 -13.50 -1.45 -5.59
CA TYR A 9 -13.54 -2.50 -6.62
C TYR A 9 -12.28 -2.57 -7.49
N ILE A 10 -11.16 -2.07 -6.97
CA ILE A 10 -9.85 -2.18 -7.60
C ILE A 10 -9.19 -3.46 -7.10
N HIS A 11 -8.73 -4.30 -8.03
CA HIS A 11 -7.91 -5.44 -7.65
C HIS A 11 -6.62 -4.96 -6.99
N ALA A 12 -6.31 -5.46 -5.82
CA ALA A 12 -5.11 -5.12 -5.08
C ALA A 12 -4.64 -6.30 -4.24
N GLU A 13 -3.36 -6.53 -4.23
CA GLU A 13 -2.74 -7.59 -3.45
C GLU A 13 -1.63 -7.03 -2.54
N GLY A 14 -1.42 -7.68 -1.41
CA GLY A 14 -0.37 -7.30 -0.46
C GLY A 14 0.65 -8.43 -0.35
N TYR A 15 1.92 -8.05 -0.48
CA TYR A 15 3.05 -8.98 -0.39
C TYR A 15 4.07 -8.48 0.61
N ALA A 16 4.79 -9.38 1.26
CA ALA A 16 6.07 -9.02 1.83
C ALA A 16 7.01 -8.60 0.70
N ALA A 17 7.75 -7.48 0.86
CA ALA A 17 8.58 -6.93 -0.20
C ALA A 17 9.58 -7.94 -0.78
N GLY A 18 10.12 -8.82 0.07
CA GLY A 18 11.02 -9.90 -0.36
C GLY A 18 10.36 -10.97 -1.23
N GLU A 19 9.04 -11.20 -1.09
CA GLU A 19 8.32 -12.21 -1.86
C GLU A 19 7.94 -11.72 -3.27
N MET A 20 8.04 -10.43 -3.52
CA MET A 20 7.66 -9.86 -4.81
C MET A 20 8.46 -10.47 -5.98
N LYS A 21 9.72 -10.83 -5.75
CA LYS A 21 10.59 -11.45 -6.77
C LYS A 21 10.19 -12.88 -7.16
N HIS A 22 9.36 -13.53 -6.37
CA HIS A 22 8.93 -14.92 -6.59
C HIS A 22 7.73 -15.06 -7.54
N GLY A 23 7.44 -14.02 -8.32
CA GLY A 23 6.38 -14.05 -9.33
C GLY A 23 5.69 -12.69 -9.53
N PRO A 24 5.15 -12.05 -8.46
CA PRO A 24 4.39 -10.81 -8.59
C PRO A 24 5.11 -9.69 -9.36
N ILE A 25 6.42 -9.64 -9.29
CA ILE A 25 7.25 -8.64 -9.99
C ILE A 25 7.08 -8.69 -11.52
N ALA A 26 6.64 -9.82 -12.06
CA ALA A 26 6.37 -9.96 -13.49
C ALA A 26 5.17 -9.12 -13.96
N LEU A 27 4.28 -8.75 -13.05
CA LEU A 27 3.11 -7.92 -13.34
C LEU A 27 3.39 -6.41 -13.22
N ILE A 28 4.59 -6.04 -12.75
CA ILE A 28 4.95 -4.65 -12.50
C ILE A 28 5.34 -3.96 -13.79
N ASP A 29 4.62 -2.90 -14.13
CA ASP A 29 4.87 -2.04 -15.26
C ASP A 29 4.50 -0.56 -14.94
N LYS A 30 4.56 0.29 -15.95
CA LYS A 30 4.27 1.74 -15.81
C LYS A 30 2.81 2.06 -15.43
N ASP A 31 1.89 1.13 -15.60
CA ASP A 31 0.46 1.31 -15.36
C ASP A 31 0.02 0.63 -14.05
N MET A 32 0.93 -0.06 -13.36
CA MET A 32 0.71 -0.74 -12.09
C MET A 32 1.24 0.09 -10.90
N PRO A 33 0.42 0.86 -10.20
CA PRO A 33 0.85 1.58 -9.00
C PRO A 33 1.25 0.63 -7.88
N VAL A 34 2.38 0.91 -7.24
CA VAL A 34 2.88 0.14 -6.11
C VAL A 34 2.89 0.99 -4.84
N VAL A 35 2.20 0.53 -3.81
CA VAL A 35 2.21 1.15 -2.48
C VAL A 35 3.23 0.42 -1.61
N VAL A 36 4.21 1.17 -1.10
CA VAL A 36 5.29 0.63 -0.27
C VAL A 36 5.16 1.13 1.16
N LEU A 37 5.25 0.22 2.12
CA LEU A 37 5.33 0.54 3.54
C LEU A 37 6.78 0.34 3.99
N ALA A 38 7.40 1.40 4.46
CA ALA A 38 8.80 1.39 4.88
C ALA A 38 8.95 1.97 6.30
N PRO A 39 8.51 1.23 7.33
CA PRO A 39 8.80 1.61 8.71
C PRO A 39 10.31 1.55 8.96
N ARG A 40 10.77 2.30 9.95
CA ARG A 40 12.18 2.27 10.36
C ARG A 40 12.44 1.03 11.22
N ASP A 41 12.64 -0.11 10.58
CA ASP A 41 12.91 -1.39 11.22
C ASP A 41 14.14 -2.07 10.62
N ARG A 42 14.45 -3.27 11.09
CA ARG A 42 15.57 -4.10 10.60
C ARG A 42 15.48 -4.51 9.13
N LEU A 43 14.33 -4.35 8.51
CA LEU A 43 14.07 -4.73 7.12
C LEU A 43 14.07 -3.52 6.17
N TYR A 44 14.21 -2.30 6.69
CA TYR A 44 14.15 -1.06 5.92
C TYR A 44 15.05 -1.09 4.68
N GLU A 45 16.33 -1.40 4.84
CA GLU A 45 17.30 -1.49 3.74
C GLU A 45 16.89 -2.48 2.63
N LYS A 46 16.33 -3.62 3.05
CA LYS A 46 15.80 -4.63 2.12
C LYS A 46 14.57 -4.13 1.38
N THR A 47 13.71 -3.39 2.08
CA THR A 47 12.52 -2.77 1.49
C THR A 47 12.93 -1.73 0.44
N VAL A 48 13.91 -0.89 0.74
CA VAL A 48 14.48 0.09 -0.22
C VAL A 48 15.03 -0.63 -1.44
N SER A 49 15.82 -1.68 -1.26
CA SER A 49 16.38 -2.46 -2.37
C SER A 49 15.29 -3.06 -3.26
N ASN A 50 14.23 -3.62 -2.67
CA ASN A 50 13.11 -4.15 -3.45
C ASN A 50 12.33 -3.05 -4.18
N LEU A 51 12.21 -1.86 -3.58
CA LEU A 51 11.59 -0.71 -4.21
C LEU A 51 12.36 -0.27 -5.47
N MET A 52 13.69 -0.28 -5.44
CA MET A 52 14.52 0.04 -6.61
C MET A 52 14.21 -0.86 -7.80
N GLU A 53 13.90 -2.13 -7.55
CA GLU A 53 13.53 -3.07 -8.60
C GLU A 53 12.15 -2.78 -9.20
N VAL A 54 11.21 -2.30 -8.39
CA VAL A 54 9.91 -1.80 -8.86
C VAL A 54 10.10 -0.58 -9.75
N LYS A 55 10.91 0.39 -9.30
CA LYS A 55 11.21 1.60 -10.07
C LYS A 55 11.93 1.30 -11.39
N ALA A 56 12.81 0.29 -11.43
CA ALA A 56 13.45 -0.15 -12.68
C ALA A 56 12.42 -0.60 -13.74
N ARG A 57 11.22 -1.00 -13.33
CA ARG A 57 10.09 -1.36 -14.20
C ARG A 57 9.14 -0.19 -14.49
N ARG A 58 9.51 1.01 -14.06
CA ARG A 58 8.78 2.27 -14.27
C ARG A 58 7.42 2.36 -13.56
N ALA A 59 7.15 1.52 -12.58
CA ALA A 59 5.91 1.60 -11.81
C ALA A 59 5.81 2.93 -11.07
N PRO A 60 4.63 3.55 -11.00
CA PRO A 60 4.36 4.62 -10.07
C PRO A 60 4.44 4.09 -8.62
N VAL A 61 5.19 4.78 -7.77
CA VAL A 61 5.41 4.36 -6.39
C VAL A 61 4.89 5.39 -5.41
N ILE A 62 4.02 4.93 -4.51
CA ILE A 62 3.55 5.68 -3.34
C ILE A 62 4.19 5.05 -2.10
N ALA A 63 5.03 5.80 -1.40
CA ALA A 63 5.72 5.32 -0.21
C ALA A 63 5.12 5.91 1.07
N PHE A 64 4.80 5.04 2.02
CA PHE A 64 4.52 5.42 3.40
C PHE A 64 5.76 5.10 4.24
N VAL A 65 6.34 6.13 4.85
CA VAL A 65 7.65 6.05 5.49
C VAL A 65 7.61 6.61 6.91
N ALA A 66 8.51 6.16 7.77
CA ALA A 66 8.65 6.76 9.09
C ALA A 66 9.23 8.18 8.99
N GLU A 67 8.84 9.04 9.91
CA GLU A 67 9.35 10.41 10.02
C GLU A 67 10.89 10.44 10.08
N GLY A 68 11.48 11.43 9.37
CA GLY A 68 12.93 11.57 9.25
C GLY A 68 13.58 10.72 8.15
N GLU A 69 12.79 9.91 7.43
CA GLU A 69 13.25 9.21 6.24
C GLU A 69 13.50 10.20 5.09
N ARG A 70 14.59 10.03 4.32
CA ARG A 70 14.99 10.95 3.24
C ARG A 70 15.37 10.26 1.92
N GLU A 71 15.66 8.98 1.95
CA GLU A 71 16.14 8.24 0.76
C GLU A 71 15.00 7.92 -0.19
N LEU A 72 13.91 7.39 0.35
CA LEU A 72 12.73 7.02 -0.44
C LEU A 72 12.04 8.24 -1.07
N GLY A 73 12.18 9.43 -0.46
CA GLY A 73 11.70 10.67 -1.03
C GLY A 73 12.34 11.05 -2.37
N LYS A 74 13.50 10.46 -2.69
CA LYS A 74 14.21 10.67 -3.97
C LYS A 74 13.81 9.64 -5.04
N ILE A 75 13.15 8.57 -4.63
CA ILE A 75 12.88 7.40 -5.47
C ILE A 75 11.39 7.27 -5.77
N ALA A 76 10.54 7.47 -4.76
CA ALA A 76 9.09 7.36 -4.88
C ALA A 76 8.49 8.60 -5.57
N ASP A 77 7.37 8.40 -6.26
CA ASP A 77 6.64 9.48 -6.94
C ASP A 77 5.78 10.29 -5.95
N ALA A 78 5.35 9.65 -4.86
CA ALA A 78 4.70 10.31 -3.73
C ALA A 78 5.16 9.69 -2.41
N VAL A 79 5.34 10.52 -1.37
CA VAL A 79 5.76 10.10 -0.04
C VAL A 79 4.83 10.65 1.02
N PHE A 80 4.37 9.78 1.90
CA PHE A 80 3.61 10.13 3.08
C PHE A 80 4.39 9.73 4.34
N THR A 81 4.61 10.69 5.21
CA THR A 81 5.34 10.46 6.47
C THR A 81 4.39 10.04 7.59
N ILE A 82 4.79 9.04 8.32
CA ILE A 82 4.11 8.49 9.48
C ILE A 82 4.97 8.79 10.72
N PRO A 83 4.39 9.25 11.82
CA PRO A 83 5.16 9.47 13.06
C PRO A 83 6.02 8.26 13.43
N ASP A 84 7.25 8.52 13.86
CA ASP A 84 8.13 7.46 14.34
C ASP A 84 7.67 7.02 15.73
N VAL A 85 7.45 5.72 15.89
CA VAL A 85 6.93 5.12 17.12
C VAL A 85 7.61 3.79 17.39
N HIS A 86 7.37 3.26 18.59
CA HIS A 86 7.84 1.92 18.92
C HIS A 86 7.42 0.89 17.85
N PRO A 87 8.31 0.00 17.39
CA PRO A 87 8.05 -0.92 16.27
C PRO A 87 6.78 -1.76 16.41
N LEU A 88 6.38 -2.14 17.63
CA LEU A 88 5.13 -2.88 17.88
C LEU A 88 3.86 -2.05 17.59
N LEU A 89 3.94 -0.74 17.57
CA LEU A 89 2.82 0.16 17.29
C LEU A 89 2.78 0.61 15.82
N SER A 90 3.88 0.47 15.09
CA SER A 90 3.97 0.91 13.69
C SER A 90 2.88 0.31 12.80
N PRO A 91 2.48 -0.97 12.91
CA PRO A 91 1.40 -1.52 12.07
C PRO A 91 0.07 -0.77 12.24
N ILE A 92 -0.23 -0.29 13.46
CA ILE A 92 -1.46 0.47 13.73
C ILE A 92 -1.42 1.79 12.97
N LEU A 93 -0.32 2.56 13.12
CA LEU A 93 -0.18 3.86 12.48
C LEU A 93 -0.10 3.78 10.97
N PHE A 94 0.59 2.79 10.42
CA PHE A 94 0.66 2.58 8.96
C PHE A 94 -0.68 2.13 8.37
N THR A 95 -1.55 1.49 9.16
CA THR A 95 -2.87 1.07 8.69
C THR A 95 -3.81 2.25 8.46
N ILE A 96 -3.77 3.29 9.28
CA ILE A 96 -4.67 4.44 9.20
C ILE A 96 -4.61 5.11 7.81
N PRO A 97 -3.45 5.56 7.30
CA PRO A 97 -3.40 6.20 5.99
C PRO A 97 -3.72 5.25 4.84
N LEU A 98 -3.51 3.93 5.00
CA LEU A 98 -3.94 2.95 4.00
C LEU A 98 -5.47 2.82 3.94
N GLN A 99 -6.15 2.93 5.07
CA GLN A 99 -7.61 2.99 5.11
C GLN A 99 -8.11 4.28 4.46
N LEU A 100 -7.49 5.43 4.75
CA LEU A 100 -7.80 6.69 4.12
C LEU A 100 -7.54 6.65 2.60
N LEU A 101 -6.46 6.03 2.16
CA LEU A 101 -6.18 5.84 0.74
C LEU A 101 -7.31 5.07 0.05
N ALA A 102 -7.74 3.94 0.63
CA ALA A 102 -8.85 3.16 0.09
C ALA A 102 -10.15 3.95 0.06
N TYR A 103 -10.45 4.70 1.13
CA TYR A 103 -11.62 5.57 1.23
C TYR A 103 -11.62 6.65 0.13
N HIS A 104 -10.53 7.42 0.02
CA HIS A 104 -10.45 8.50 -0.96
C HIS A 104 -10.50 7.99 -2.40
N ILE A 105 -9.89 6.86 -2.69
CA ILE A 105 -9.99 6.23 -4.02
C ILE A 105 -11.44 5.85 -4.32
N ALA A 106 -12.16 5.25 -3.37
CA ALA A 106 -13.57 4.88 -3.56
C ALA A 106 -14.43 6.13 -3.82
N VAL A 107 -14.26 7.19 -3.02
CA VAL A 107 -14.97 8.47 -3.21
C VAL A 107 -14.67 9.08 -4.59
N LEU A 108 -13.40 9.11 -5.01
CA LEU A 108 -13.01 9.63 -6.33
C LEU A 108 -13.60 8.82 -7.49
N ARG A 109 -13.89 7.54 -7.27
CA ARG A 109 -14.57 6.68 -8.24
C ARG A 109 -16.09 6.80 -8.22
N GLY A 110 -16.65 7.57 -7.26
CA GLY A 110 -18.10 7.72 -7.08
C GLY A 110 -18.77 6.49 -6.46
N GLU A 111 -18.00 5.65 -5.76
CA GLU A 111 -18.52 4.43 -5.12
C GLU A 111 -19.10 4.73 -3.74
N ASP A 112 -20.13 4.00 -3.34
CA ASP A 112 -20.70 4.08 -2.01
C ASP A 112 -19.82 3.33 -1.00
N VAL A 113 -19.16 4.08 -0.12
CA VAL A 113 -18.24 3.52 0.88
C VAL A 113 -18.97 2.94 2.09
N ASP A 114 -20.22 3.34 2.32
CA ASP A 114 -21.01 2.91 3.47
C ASP A 114 -21.81 1.64 3.16
N GLN A 115 -22.21 1.48 1.90
CA GLN A 115 -22.98 0.33 1.43
C GLN A 115 -22.32 -0.31 0.18
N PRO A 116 -21.10 -0.84 0.30
CA PRO A 116 -20.45 -1.46 -0.83
C PRO A 116 -21.25 -2.67 -1.32
N ARG A 117 -21.38 -2.76 -2.65
CA ARG A 117 -22.08 -3.88 -3.31
C ARG A 117 -21.40 -5.22 -2.96
N ASN A 118 -22.16 -6.30 -2.96
CA ASN A 118 -21.66 -7.65 -2.68
C ASN A 118 -21.12 -7.88 -1.26
N LEU A 119 -21.25 -6.92 -0.36
CA LEU A 119 -20.86 -7.07 1.03
C LEU A 119 -22.09 -6.87 1.92
N ALA A 120 -22.37 -7.84 2.77
CA ALA A 120 -23.38 -7.76 3.81
C ALA A 120 -22.75 -7.91 5.19
N LYS A 121 -23.28 -7.23 6.20
CA LYS A 121 -22.82 -7.38 7.60
C LYS A 121 -23.09 -8.78 8.16
N SER A 122 -24.06 -9.50 7.58
CA SER A 122 -24.32 -10.90 7.86
C SER A 122 -24.58 -11.60 6.53
N VAL A 123 -23.89 -12.70 6.28
CA VAL A 123 -24.20 -13.59 5.16
C VAL A 123 -25.17 -14.65 5.68
N THR A 124 -26.45 -14.47 5.42
CA THR A 124 -27.42 -15.54 5.55
C THR A 124 -27.50 -16.23 4.19
N VAL A 125 -26.86 -17.37 4.09
CA VAL A 125 -27.08 -18.29 2.96
C VAL A 125 -28.24 -19.18 3.42
N GLU A 126 -29.41 -18.99 2.85
CA GLU A 126 -30.48 -19.99 2.89
C GLU A 126 -30.24 -21.04 1.78
#